data_1acc6842a81d78810dca1636133bbdd1
#
_entry.id   1acc6842a81d78810dca1636133bbdd1
#
_cell.length_a   1.000
_cell.length_b   1.000
_cell.length_c   1.000
_cell.angle_alpha   90.00
_cell.angle_beta   90.00
_cell.angle_gamma   90.00
#
_symmetry.space_group_name_H-M   'P 1'
#
loop_
_entity.id
_entity.type
_entity.pdbx_description
1 polymer ?
#
loop_
_entity_poly.entity_id
_entity_poly.type
_entity_poly.pdbx_seq_one_letter_code
_entity_poly.pdbx_strand_id
1 'polypeptide(L)'
;MPTFAYTARTLSGELKNATMEAANRDEVVANLRRQKLVVVKVDEETKKKKGGKVRTRDIVIFTRQFSTMINSGLPLVQALDILSRQSENKALQDVTHQVVYDVESGHTVADALRRHPKAFTDLYVNMVAAGEAGGILDTILMRLATFLEKNDALVGKVKSAMIYPAVIMSVAFIAIVTLLIFVIPVFENMFASVNLSLPLPTRIVIMLSSFLKHYWWAVAGGAWFTVYSLKKYYKTSNGQLNIDKILLRVPVLGDMLRKSAVSRFTRTLGTLISSGVSILDGLAVSYTHLTLPTNREV
;
A
#
# COMPACT_ATOMS: atom_id res chain seq x y z
N MET A 1 24.95 15.02 -13.48
CA MET A 1 26.07 15.29 -12.56
C MET A 1 25.55 15.11 -11.15
N PRO A 2 26.38 14.65 -10.18
CA PRO A 2 25.92 14.59 -8.78
C PRO A 2 25.70 16.02 -8.26
N THR A 3 24.63 16.19 -7.44
CA THR A 3 24.31 17.46 -6.79
C THR A 3 24.85 17.42 -5.36
N PHE A 4 25.56 18.45 -4.94
CA PHE A 4 26.09 18.56 -3.59
C PHE A 4 25.34 19.65 -2.83
N ALA A 5 24.86 19.35 -1.63
CA ALA A 5 24.37 20.34 -0.68
C ALA A 5 25.53 20.87 0.15
N TYR A 6 25.66 22.17 0.25
CA TYR A 6 26.75 22.78 1.02
C TYR A 6 26.25 23.82 2.02
N THR A 7 26.91 23.88 3.14
CA THR A 7 26.79 24.96 4.11
C THR A 7 28.11 25.72 4.09
N ALA A 8 28.05 26.97 3.74
CA ALA A 8 29.25 27.85 3.70
C ALA A 8 28.97 29.11 4.51
N ARG A 9 30.04 29.71 5.05
CA ARG A 9 29.99 30.96 5.81
C ARG A 9 30.58 32.09 4.97
N THR A 10 29.87 33.20 4.89
CA THR A 10 30.37 34.43 4.26
C THR A 10 31.42 35.09 5.14
N LEU A 11 32.20 36.02 4.58
CA LEU A 11 33.17 36.82 5.35
C LEU A 11 32.50 37.68 6.44
N SER A 12 31.20 37.95 6.31
CA SER A 12 30.36 38.62 7.32
C SER A 12 29.89 37.69 8.43
N GLY A 13 30.20 36.39 8.39
CA GLY A 13 29.79 35.39 9.41
C GLY A 13 28.47 34.73 9.17
N GLU A 14 27.70 35.08 8.14
CA GLU A 14 26.39 34.54 7.82
C GLU A 14 26.48 33.15 7.20
N LEU A 15 25.65 32.20 7.66
CA LEU A 15 25.59 30.84 7.11
C LEU A 15 24.66 30.79 5.87
N LYS A 16 25.23 30.37 4.75
CA LYS A 16 24.51 30.18 3.48
C LYS A 16 24.39 28.68 3.17
N ASN A 17 23.17 28.19 3.06
CA ASN A 17 22.87 26.83 2.62
C ASN A 17 22.37 26.87 1.17
N ALA A 18 22.98 26.10 0.28
CA ALA A 18 22.57 25.99 -1.11
C ALA A 18 23.02 24.64 -1.70
N THR A 19 22.59 24.35 -2.92
CA THR A 19 22.99 23.16 -3.68
C THR A 19 23.77 23.57 -4.91
N MET A 20 24.76 22.75 -5.32
CA MET A 20 25.58 22.96 -6.52
C MET A 20 25.81 21.62 -7.22
N GLU A 21 25.74 21.63 -8.55
CA GLU A 21 26.13 20.47 -9.36
C GLU A 21 27.65 20.53 -9.63
N ALA A 22 28.32 19.41 -9.35
CA ALA A 22 29.77 19.28 -9.61
C ALA A 22 30.14 17.82 -9.88
N ALA A 23 31.28 17.56 -10.49
CA ALA A 23 31.73 16.20 -10.78
C ALA A 23 32.20 15.47 -9.50
N ASN A 24 32.76 16.20 -8.54
CA ASN A 24 33.21 15.66 -7.26
C ASN A 24 33.17 16.72 -6.16
N ARG A 25 33.40 16.29 -4.90
CA ARG A 25 33.39 17.15 -3.71
C ARG A 25 34.49 18.24 -3.76
N ASP A 26 35.64 17.93 -4.32
CA ASP A 26 36.76 18.86 -4.37
C ASP A 26 36.47 20.02 -5.31
N GLU A 27 35.75 19.78 -6.39
CA GLU A 27 35.31 20.83 -7.31
C GLU A 27 34.32 21.79 -6.65
N VAL A 28 33.37 21.26 -5.81
CA VAL A 28 32.47 22.10 -5.00
C VAL A 28 33.29 23.02 -4.08
N VAL A 29 34.26 22.46 -3.38
CA VAL A 29 35.12 23.21 -2.45
C VAL A 29 35.92 24.27 -3.19
N ALA A 30 36.45 23.94 -4.36
CA ALA A 30 37.23 24.91 -5.18
C ALA A 30 36.32 26.07 -5.67
N ASN A 31 35.12 25.78 -6.12
CA ASN A 31 34.13 26.76 -6.58
C ASN A 31 33.69 27.70 -5.44
N LEU A 32 33.42 27.13 -4.24
CA LEU A 32 33.04 27.93 -3.07
C LEU A 32 34.16 28.82 -2.57
N ARG A 33 35.44 28.36 -2.61
CA ARG A 33 36.60 29.19 -2.29
C ARG A 33 36.80 30.34 -3.29
N ARG A 34 36.55 30.12 -4.59
CA ARG A 34 36.56 31.21 -5.60
C ARG A 34 35.50 32.28 -5.31
N GLN A 35 34.36 31.88 -4.73
CA GLN A 35 33.31 32.81 -4.30
C GLN A 35 33.57 33.44 -2.92
N LYS A 36 34.76 33.27 -2.36
CA LYS A 36 35.20 33.81 -1.03
C LYS A 36 34.30 33.30 0.10
N LEU A 37 33.75 32.07 -0.03
CA LEU A 37 32.94 31.40 1.00
C LEU A 37 33.81 30.39 1.76
N VAL A 38 33.70 30.38 3.08
CA VAL A 38 34.38 29.39 3.92
C VAL A 38 33.45 28.18 4.03
N VAL A 39 33.90 27.04 3.51
CA VAL A 39 33.12 25.80 3.51
C VAL A 39 33.06 25.21 4.93
N VAL A 40 31.86 25.07 5.46
CA VAL A 40 31.62 24.43 6.77
C VAL A 40 31.31 22.94 6.58
N LYS A 41 30.42 22.62 5.59
CA LYS A 41 30.01 21.25 5.32
C LYS A 41 29.65 21.08 3.84
N VAL A 42 30.03 19.96 3.25
CA VAL A 42 29.62 19.55 1.89
C VAL A 42 29.19 18.08 1.96
N ASP A 43 27.95 17.85 1.67
CA ASP A 43 27.38 16.49 1.57
C ASP A 43 26.93 16.28 0.11
N GLU A 44 27.18 15.09 -0.41
CA GLU A 44 26.59 14.67 -1.69
C GLU A 44 25.08 14.50 -1.48
N GLU A 45 24.29 15.31 -2.18
CA GLU A 45 22.86 15.14 -2.23
C GLU A 45 22.56 13.88 -3.05
N THR A 46 22.78 12.72 -2.46
CA THR A 46 22.19 11.50 -3.02
C THR A 46 20.70 11.78 -3.11
N LYS A 47 20.16 11.92 -4.33
CA LYS A 47 18.70 11.98 -4.56
C LYS A 47 18.09 10.91 -3.67
N LYS A 48 17.46 11.33 -2.55
CA LYS A 48 16.78 10.41 -1.65
C LYS A 48 15.90 9.57 -2.56
N LYS A 49 16.31 8.31 -2.82
CA LYS A 49 15.46 7.36 -3.52
C LYS A 49 14.17 7.43 -2.74
N LYS A 50 13.11 7.96 -3.37
CA LYS A 50 11.79 8.06 -2.74
C LYS A 50 11.55 6.71 -2.10
N GLY A 51 11.51 6.66 -0.78
CA GLY A 51 11.36 5.43 -0.02
C GLY A 51 10.17 4.70 -0.61
N GLY A 52 10.30 3.40 -0.83
CA GLY A 52 9.23 2.58 -1.37
C GLY A 52 7.96 2.75 -0.52
N LYS A 53 6.84 2.24 -1.00
CA LYS A 53 5.59 2.27 -0.22
C LYS A 53 5.79 1.47 1.08
N VAL A 54 5.35 2.01 2.22
CA VAL A 54 5.27 1.27 3.48
C VAL A 54 4.29 0.11 3.31
N ARG A 55 4.71 -1.11 3.61
CA ARG A 55 3.89 -2.32 3.50
C ARG A 55 3.17 -2.56 4.83
N THR A 56 2.00 -3.16 4.78
CA THR A 56 1.25 -3.54 5.99
C THR A 56 2.09 -4.41 6.94
N ARG A 57 2.87 -5.34 6.39
CA ARG A 57 3.75 -6.21 7.17
C ARG A 57 4.83 -5.44 7.92
N ASP A 58 5.36 -4.35 7.33
CA ASP A 58 6.37 -3.51 7.99
C ASP A 58 5.75 -2.83 9.23
N ILE A 59 4.50 -2.40 9.14
CA ILE A 59 3.74 -1.82 10.28
C ILE A 59 3.45 -2.88 11.35
N VAL A 60 3.14 -4.11 10.96
CA VAL A 60 2.92 -5.22 11.92
C VAL A 60 4.18 -5.45 12.76
N ILE A 61 5.34 -5.57 12.11
CA ILE A 61 6.63 -5.79 12.77
C ILE A 61 6.97 -4.59 13.66
N PHE A 62 6.87 -3.38 13.12
CA PHE A 62 7.07 -2.13 13.86
C PHE A 62 6.23 -2.09 15.13
N THR A 63 4.92 -2.36 15.01
CA THR A 63 3.99 -2.30 16.15
C THR A 63 4.31 -3.34 17.21
N ARG A 64 4.67 -4.56 16.80
CA ARG A 64 5.08 -5.62 17.73
C ARG A 64 6.35 -5.24 18.49
N GLN A 65 7.36 -4.74 17.80
CA GLN A 65 8.60 -4.29 18.42
C GLN A 65 8.36 -3.10 19.35
N PHE A 66 7.56 -2.12 18.89
CA PHE A 66 7.19 -0.97 19.70
C PHE A 66 6.47 -1.38 20.98
N SER A 67 5.47 -2.25 20.86
CA SER A 67 4.75 -2.80 22.02
C SER A 67 5.69 -3.51 23.01
N THR A 68 6.62 -4.32 22.51
CA THR A 68 7.58 -5.04 23.34
C THR A 68 8.50 -4.08 24.10
N MET A 69 9.02 -3.04 23.43
CA MET A 69 9.90 -2.05 24.02
C MET A 69 9.19 -1.24 25.12
N ILE A 70 7.97 -0.76 24.85
CA ILE A 70 7.17 -0.01 25.84
C ILE A 70 6.80 -0.90 27.02
N ASN A 71 6.40 -2.14 26.78
CA ASN A 71 6.07 -3.10 27.84
C ASN A 71 7.30 -3.49 28.71
N SER A 72 8.50 -3.37 28.14
CA SER A 72 9.77 -3.56 28.87
C SER A 72 10.21 -2.32 29.64
N GLY A 73 9.42 -1.25 29.64
CA GLY A 73 9.71 -0.01 30.36
C GLY A 73 10.66 0.95 29.64
N LEU A 74 10.96 0.71 28.35
CA LEU A 74 11.76 1.65 27.58
C LEU A 74 11.04 2.99 27.42
N PRO A 75 11.74 4.14 27.60
CA PRO A 75 11.17 5.45 27.32
C PRO A 75 10.67 5.53 25.86
N LEU A 76 9.51 6.14 25.67
CA LEU A 76 8.78 6.18 24.41
C LEU A 76 9.62 6.74 23.24
N VAL A 77 10.29 7.87 23.44
CA VAL A 77 11.15 8.50 22.43
C VAL A 77 12.32 7.59 22.07
N GLN A 78 12.94 6.95 23.05
CA GLN A 78 14.05 6.02 22.83
C GLN A 78 13.60 4.79 22.05
N ALA A 79 12.43 4.23 22.34
CA ALA A 79 11.86 3.12 21.60
C ALA A 79 11.60 3.49 20.13
N LEU A 80 11.03 4.66 19.87
CA LEU A 80 10.80 5.16 18.52
C LEU A 80 12.11 5.43 17.76
N ASP A 81 13.15 5.98 18.40
CA ASP A 81 14.44 6.22 17.77
C ASP A 81 15.13 4.90 17.38
N ILE A 82 15.11 3.90 18.26
CA ILE A 82 15.62 2.56 17.92
C ILE A 82 14.88 1.98 16.71
N LEU A 83 13.56 2.04 16.70
CA LEU A 83 12.73 1.52 15.59
C LEU A 83 12.98 2.27 14.30
N SER A 84 13.22 3.59 14.36
CA SER A 84 13.55 4.39 13.20
C SER A 84 14.85 3.93 12.52
N ARG A 85 15.82 3.46 13.31
CA ARG A 85 17.12 2.98 12.81
C ARG A 85 17.09 1.52 12.37
N GLN A 86 16.25 0.69 13.00
CA GLN A 86 16.18 -0.76 12.73
C GLN A 86 15.24 -1.13 11.58
N SER A 87 14.39 -0.20 11.10
CA SER A 87 13.45 -0.50 10.03
C SER A 87 14.16 -0.83 8.72
N GLU A 88 13.86 -2.00 8.13
CA GLU A 88 14.37 -2.39 6.81
C GLU A 88 13.78 -1.55 5.68
N ASN A 89 12.55 -1.06 5.86
CA ASN A 89 11.85 -0.25 4.87
C ASN A 89 12.22 1.21 5.05
N LYS A 90 12.98 1.77 4.08
CA LYS A 90 13.41 3.18 4.12
C LYS A 90 12.27 4.18 4.23
N ALA A 91 11.09 3.90 3.62
CA ALA A 91 9.93 4.78 3.75
C ALA A 91 9.40 4.79 5.18
N LEU A 92 9.37 3.64 5.85
CA LEU A 92 8.96 3.55 7.25
C LEU A 92 10.02 4.18 8.16
N GLN A 93 11.31 4.00 7.86
CA GLN A 93 12.42 4.64 8.55
C GLN A 93 12.28 6.17 8.53
N ASP A 94 12.08 6.76 7.33
CA ASP A 94 11.91 8.21 7.17
C ASP A 94 10.68 8.72 7.94
N VAL A 95 9.56 7.99 7.87
CA VAL A 95 8.33 8.31 8.61
C VAL A 95 8.57 8.27 10.12
N THR A 96 9.21 7.19 10.62
CA THR A 96 9.46 7.04 12.06
C THR A 96 10.43 8.10 12.58
N HIS A 97 11.45 8.49 11.79
CA HIS A 97 12.33 9.63 12.14
C HIS A 97 11.55 10.94 12.29
N GLN A 98 10.57 11.20 11.40
CA GLN A 98 9.73 12.38 11.54
C GLN A 98 8.83 12.32 12.78
N VAL A 99 8.29 11.13 13.08
CA VAL A 99 7.50 10.90 14.31
C VAL A 99 8.36 11.16 15.56
N VAL A 100 9.61 10.68 15.58
CA VAL A 100 10.54 10.95 16.70
C VAL A 100 10.72 12.46 16.87
N TYR A 101 11.04 13.17 15.78
CA TYR A 101 11.25 14.62 15.81
C TYR A 101 10.02 15.38 16.31
N ASP A 102 8.81 15.01 15.87
CA ASP A 102 7.56 15.62 16.29
C ASP A 102 7.30 15.39 17.79
N VAL A 103 7.55 14.16 18.29
CA VAL A 103 7.38 13.83 19.71
C VAL A 103 8.41 14.55 20.60
N GLU A 104 9.67 14.62 20.16
CA GLU A 104 10.72 15.42 20.85
C GLU A 104 10.38 16.90 20.89
N SER A 105 9.64 17.40 19.90
CA SER A 105 9.13 18.77 19.83
C SER A 105 7.92 19.01 20.71
N GLY A 106 7.44 18.01 21.47
CA GLY A 106 6.33 18.13 22.43
C GLY A 106 4.96 17.76 21.89
N HIS A 107 4.86 17.21 20.67
CA HIS A 107 3.59 16.69 20.17
C HIS A 107 3.30 15.31 20.78
N THR A 108 2.01 14.94 20.83
CA THR A 108 1.62 13.59 21.22
C THR A 108 2.04 12.58 20.16
N VAL A 109 2.25 11.33 20.55
CA VAL A 109 2.56 10.24 19.58
C VAL A 109 1.43 10.10 18.58
N ALA A 110 0.18 10.19 19.04
CA ALA A 110 -0.98 10.11 18.17
C ALA A 110 -0.99 11.22 17.11
N ASP A 111 -0.69 12.47 17.48
CA ASP A 111 -0.64 13.60 16.54
C ASP A 111 0.52 13.47 15.55
N ALA A 112 1.67 13.02 16.01
CA ALA A 112 2.81 12.72 15.13
C ALA A 112 2.48 11.64 14.10
N LEU A 113 1.85 10.54 14.51
CA LEU A 113 1.41 9.46 13.61
C LEU A 113 0.33 9.90 12.63
N ARG A 114 -0.59 10.78 13.04
CA ARG A 114 -1.69 11.31 12.21
C ARG A 114 -1.20 12.05 10.98
N ARG A 115 0.00 12.63 11.03
CA ARG A 115 0.63 13.30 9.89
C ARG A 115 1.06 12.34 8.79
N HIS A 116 1.04 11.03 9.06
CA HIS A 116 1.49 9.98 8.12
C HIS A 116 0.37 8.97 7.76
N PRO A 117 -0.76 9.40 7.16
CA PRO A 117 -1.92 8.54 6.88
C PRO A 117 -1.65 7.42 5.86
N LYS A 118 -0.54 7.52 5.12
CA LYS A 118 -0.10 6.45 4.20
C LYS A 118 0.55 5.27 4.93
N ALA A 119 1.08 5.48 6.11
CA ALA A 119 1.71 4.46 6.95
C ALA A 119 0.75 3.97 8.05
N PHE A 120 0.14 4.90 8.78
CA PHE A 120 -0.70 4.58 9.92
C PHE A 120 -2.16 4.92 9.61
N THR A 121 -3.05 3.95 9.83
CA THR A 121 -4.50 4.13 9.62
C THR A 121 -5.12 4.92 10.75
N ASP A 122 -6.30 5.50 10.50
CA ASP A 122 -7.04 6.26 11.54
C ASP A 122 -7.34 5.40 12.76
N LEU A 123 -7.67 4.09 12.57
CA LEU A 123 -7.82 3.15 13.68
C LEU A 123 -6.55 3.08 14.54
N TYR A 124 -5.38 2.96 13.89
CA TYR A 124 -4.10 2.90 14.57
C TYR A 124 -3.88 4.15 15.42
N VAL A 125 -4.05 5.32 14.82
CA VAL A 125 -3.85 6.64 15.43
C VAL A 125 -4.82 6.85 16.61
N ASN A 126 -6.09 6.53 16.41
CA ASN A 126 -7.11 6.73 17.46
C ASN A 126 -6.92 5.76 18.64
N MET A 127 -6.49 4.52 18.39
CA MET A 127 -6.13 3.60 19.48
C MET A 127 -4.91 4.10 20.26
N VAL A 128 -3.87 4.60 19.57
CA VAL A 128 -2.70 5.19 20.23
C VAL A 128 -3.09 6.42 21.03
N ALA A 129 -3.93 7.31 20.49
CA ALA A 129 -4.45 8.48 21.18
C ALA A 129 -5.18 8.13 22.48
N ALA A 130 -6.04 7.12 22.41
CA ALA A 130 -6.75 6.62 23.60
C ALA A 130 -5.80 6.04 24.66
N GLY A 131 -4.78 5.29 24.21
CA GLY A 131 -3.76 4.72 25.10
C GLY A 131 -2.88 5.78 25.76
N GLU A 132 -2.52 6.81 24.99
CA GLU A 132 -1.71 7.93 25.46
C GLU A 132 -2.50 8.78 26.49
N ALA A 133 -3.74 9.13 26.16
CA ALA A 133 -4.61 9.89 27.06
C ALA A 133 -4.95 9.10 28.36
N GLY A 134 -5.11 7.79 28.25
CA GLY A 134 -5.42 6.93 29.40
C GLY A 134 -4.20 6.43 30.18
N GLY A 135 -2.95 6.71 29.74
CA GLY A 135 -1.73 6.19 30.36
C GLY A 135 -1.55 4.68 30.25
N ILE A 136 -2.25 4.02 29.31
CA ILE A 136 -2.24 2.57 29.08
C ILE A 136 -1.71 2.22 27.69
N LEU A 137 -0.75 3.00 27.19
CA LEU A 137 -0.20 2.87 25.86
C LEU A 137 0.41 1.47 25.62
N ASP A 138 1.07 0.87 26.61
CA ASP A 138 1.59 -0.48 26.61
C ASP A 138 0.52 -1.52 26.25
N THR A 139 -0.59 -1.47 26.95
CA THR A 139 -1.73 -2.37 26.74
C THR A 139 -2.36 -2.17 25.37
N ILE A 140 -2.53 -0.93 24.93
CA ILE A 140 -3.09 -0.60 23.61
C ILE A 140 -2.16 -1.08 22.49
N LEU A 141 -0.87 -0.83 22.59
CA LEU A 141 0.10 -1.29 21.58
C LEU A 141 0.14 -2.81 21.47
N MET A 142 0.03 -3.53 22.61
CA MET A 142 -0.04 -5.00 22.60
C MET A 142 -1.31 -5.51 21.88
N ARG A 143 -2.46 -4.90 22.15
CA ARG A 143 -3.72 -5.22 21.47
C ARG A 143 -3.66 -4.92 19.98
N LEU A 144 -3.10 -3.77 19.64
CA LEU A 144 -2.92 -3.32 18.26
C LEU A 144 -1.99 -4.22 17.47
N ALA A 145 -0.86 -4.63 18.06
CA ALA A 145 0.07 -5.59 17.48
C ALA A 145 -0.64 -6.93 17.19
N THR A 146 -1.36 -7.46 18.19
CA THR A 146 -2.11 -8.73 18.05
C THR A 146 -3.21 -8.62 16.97
N PHE A 147 -3.90 -7.49 16.89
CA PHE A 147 -4.91 -7.24 15.86
C PHE A 147 -4.29 -7.22 14.46
N LEU A 148 -3.20 -6.48 14.28
CA LEU A 148 -2.50 -6.36 13.00
C LEU A 148 -1.91 -7.70 12.55
N GLU A 149 -1.31 -8.48 13.45
CA GLU A 149 -0.79 -9.82 13.15
C GLU A 149 -1.87 -10.79 12.70
N LYS A 150 -3.00 -10.82 13.42
CA LYS A 150 -4.14 -11.66 13.02
C LYS A 150 -4.69 -11.26 11.66
N ASN A 151 -4.76 -9.95 11.39
CA ASN A 151 -5.24 -9.45 10.10
C ASN A 151 -4.26 -9.79 8.97
N ASP A 152 -2.95 -9.61 9.16
CA ASP A 152 -1.91 -9.97 8.17
C ASP A 152 -1.92 -11.48 7.90
N ALA A 153 -2.03 -12.31 8.94
CA ALA A 153 -2.13 -13.76 8.80
C ALA A 153 -3.39 -14.19 8.01
N LEU A 154 -4.53 -13.53 8.24
CA LEU A 154 -5.76 -13.79 7.48
C LEU A 154 -5.60 -13.42 6.00
N VAL A 155 -5.06 -12.24 5.71
CA VAL A 155 -4.76 -11.80 4.34
C VAL A 155 -3.79 -12.77 3.66
N GLY A 156 -2.76 -13.21 4.37
CA GLY A 156 -1.81 -14.22 3.89
C GLY A 156 -2.49 -15.54 3.52
N LYS A 157 -3.37 -16.06 4.40
CA LYS A 157 -4.14 -17.30 4.14
C LYS A 157 -5.04 -17.16 2.93
N VAL A 158 -5.77 -16.05 2.79
CA VAL A 158 -6.63 -15.79 1.63
C VAL A 158 -5.79 -15.74 0.35
N LYS A 159 -4.67 -15.01 0.37
CA LYS A 159 -3.77 -14.91 -0.79
C LYS A 159 -3.21 -16.27 -1.20
N SER A 160 -2.79 -17.09 -0.25
CA SER A 160 -2.30 -18.45 -0.51
C SER A 160 -3.39 -19.37 -1.07
N ALA A 161 -4.62 -19.28 -0.54
CA ALA A 161 -5.75 -20.05 -1.06
C ALA A 161 -6.12 -19.68 -2.50
N MET A 162 -5.88 -18.43 -2.92
CA MET A 162 -6.15 -17.94 -4.27
C MET A 162 -5.11 -18.40 -5.31
N ILE A 163 -3.95 -18.91 -4.89
CA ILE A 163 -2.90 -19.38 -5.82
C ILE A 163 -3.40 -20.57 -6.63
N TYR A 164 -4.02 -21.55 -5.99
CA TYR A 164 -4.50 -22.76 -6.65
C TYR A 164 -5.55 -22.47 -7.74
N PRO A 165 -6.63 -21.74 -7.49
CA PRO A 165 -7.57 -21.31 -8.54
C PRO A 165 -6.89 -20.50 -9.65
N ALA A 166 -5.95 -19.61 -9.32
CA ALA A 166 -5.26 -18.81 -10.31
C ALA A 166 -4.39 -19.68 -11.26
N VAL A 167 -3.70 -20.68 -10.72
CA VAL A 167 -2.90 -21.61 -11.53
C VAL A 167 -3.81 -22.44 -12.45
N ILE A 168 -4.89 -23.01 -11.93
CA ILE A 168 -5.83 -23.81 -12.76
C ILE A 168 -6.42 -22.96 -13.88
N MET A 169 -6.91 -21.76 -13.57
CA MET A 169 -7.48 -20.86 -14.57
C MET A 169 -6.44 -20.45 -15.62
N SER A 170 -5.20 -20.25 -15.22
CA SER A 170 -4.10 -19.91 -16.14
C SER A 170 -3.80 -21.09 -17.10
N VAL A 171 -3.70 -22.30 -16.57
CA VAL A 171 -3.46 -23.51 -17.39
C VAL A 171 -4.62 -23.76 -18.34
N ALA A 172 -5.86 -23.69 -17.85
CA ALA A 172 -7.06 -23.84 -18.68
C ALA A 172 -7.12 -22.78 -19.80
N PHE A 173 -6.82 -21.52 -19.46
CA PHE A 173 -6.78 -20.43 -20.44
C PHE A 173 -5.71 -20.67 -21.51
N ILE A 174 -4.50 -21.06 -21.12
CA ILE A 174 -3.41 -21.39 -22.07
C ILE A 174 -3.81 -22.55 -22.98
N ALA A 175 -4.41 -23.62 -22.42
CA ALA A 175 -4.87 -24.76 -23.20
C ALA A 175 -5.95 -24.36 -24.23
N ILE A 176 -6.94 -23.56 -23.81
CA ILE A 176 -8.00 -23.09 -24.71
C ILE A 176 -7.41 -22.22 -25.83
N VAL A 177 -6.52 -21.28 -25.51
CA VAL A 177 -5.87 -20.42 -26.49
C VAL A 177 -5.03 -21.24 -27.47
N THR A 178 -4.29 -22.24 -26.99
CA THR A 178 -3.50 -23.15 -27.83
C THR A 178 -4.40 -23.94 -28.78
N LEU A 179 -5.50 -24.50 -28.30
CA LEU A 179 -6.47 -25.21 -29.14
C LEU A 179 -7.07 -24.28 -30.21
N LEU A 180 -7.47 -23.07 -29.84
CA LEU A 180 -8.05 -22.10 -30.78
C LEU A 180 -7.05 -21.66 -31.85
N ILE A 181 -5.78 -21.44 -31.51
CA ILE A 181 -4.79 -20.90 -32.46
C ILE A 181 -4.18 -21.98 -33.36
N PHE A 182 -3.93 -23.19 -32.81
CA PHE A 182 -3.21 -24.23 -33.52
C PHE A 182 -4.09 -25.38 -34.02
N VAL A 183 -5.01 -25.86 -33.20
CA VAL A 183 -5.76 -27.09 -33.52
C VAL A 183 -6.97 -26.78 -34.41
N ILE A 184 -7.73 -25.76 -34.08
CA ILE A 184 -8.95 -25.40 -34.83
C ILE A 184 -8.67 -25.12 -36.31
N PRO A 185 -7.61 -24.38 -36.71
CA PRO A 185 -7.31 -24.14 -38.13
C PRO A 185 -6.95 -25.40 -38.90
N VAL A 186 -6.37 -26.44 -38.26
CA VAL A 186 -6.09 -27.70 -38.90
C VAL A 186 -7.38 -28.43 -39.28
N PHE A 187 -8.35 -28.46 -38.38
CA PHE A 187 -9.69 -28.99 -38.67
C PHE A 187 -10.42 -28.21 -39.75
N GLU A 188 -10.36 -26.88 -39.70
CA GLU A 188 -10.95 -26.00 -40.71
C GLU A 188 -10.45 -26.37 -42.14
N ASN A 189 -9.14 -26.49 -42.30
CA ASN A 189 -8.52 -26.86 -43.58
C ASN A 189 -8.92 -28.28 -44.02
N MET A 190 -9.03 -29.24 -43.09
CA MET A 190 -9.45 -30.61 -43.39
C MET A 190 -10.93 -30.66 -43.85
N PHE A 191 -11.84 -29.96 -43.20
CA PHE A 191 -13.24 -29.91 -43.64
C PHE A 191 -13.42 -29.15 -44.95
N ALA A 192 -12.64 -28.09 -45.19
CA ALA A 192 -12.64 -27.38 -46.47
C ALA A 192 -12.22 -28.24 -47.63
N SER A 193 -11.26 -29.19 -47.46
CA SER A 193 -10.81 -30.11 -48.52
C SER A 193 -11.85 -31.14 -48.95
N VAL A 194 -12.86 -31.40 -48.11
CA VAL A 194 -13.91 -32.40 -48.36
C VAL A 194 -15.25 -31.74 -48.79
N ASN A 195 -15.27 -30.40 -48.96
CA ASN A 195 -16.47 -29.63 -49.29
C ASN A 195 -17.71 -29.86 -48.39
N LEU A 196 -17.49 -30.27 -47.13
CA LEU A 196 -18.56 -30.46 -46.18
C LEU A 196 -18.94 -29.13 -45.46
N SER A 197 -20.24 -28.85 -45.36
CA SER A 197 -20.72 -27.72 -44.60
C SER A 197 -20.54 -27.94 -43.11
N LEU A 198 -19.82 -27.02 -42.45
CA LEU A 198 -19.54 -27.11 -41.02
C LEU A 198 -20.81 -26.81 -40.19
N PRO A 199 -21.08 -27.54 -39.10
CA PRO A 199 -22.14 -27.26 -38.15
C PRO A 199 -22.00 -25.85 -37.53
N LEU A 200 -23.14 -25.22 -37.18
CA LEU A 200 -23.17 -23.88 -36.60
C LEU A 200 -22.23 -23.69 -35.38
N PRO A 201 -22.15 -24.60 -34.39
CA PRO A 201 -21.23 -24.43 -33.25
C PRO A 201 -19.77 -24.36 -33.67
N THR A 202 -19.38 -25.19 -34.65
CA THR A 202 -18.01 -25.23 -35.19
C THR A 202 -17.64 -23.95 -35.91
N ARG A 203 -18.59 -23.35 -36.66
CA ARG A 203 -18.39 -22.04 -37.32
C ARG A 203 -18.13 -20.93 -36.32
N ILE A 204 -18.84 -20.91 -35.18
CA ILE A 204 -18.64 -19.93 -34.11
C ILE A 204 -17.23 -20.06 -33.53
N VAL A 205 -16.78 -21.27 -33.28
CA VAL A 205 -15.42 -21.52 -32.73
C VAL A 205 -14.33 -21.13 -33.74
N ILE A 206 -14.51 -21.40 -35.04
CA ILE A 206 -13.58 -20.98 -36.09
C ILE A 206 -13.54 -19.45 -36.21
N MET A 207 -14.71 -18.78 -36.17
CA MET A 207 -14.78 -17.32 -36.17
C MET A 207 -14.03 -16.74 -34.96
N LEU A 208 -14.21 -17.32 -33.77
CA LEU A 208 -13.51 -16.89 -32.57
C LEU A 208 -11.99 -17.13 -32.68
N SER A 209 -11.58 -18.26 -33.25
CA SER A 209 -10.18 -18.61 -33.51
C SER A 209 -9.53 -17.60 -34.47
N SER A 210 -10.17 -17.33 -35.62
CA SER A 210 -9.67 -16.38 -36.61
C SER A 210 -9.61 -14.96 -36.07
N PHE A 211 -10.62 -14.56 -35.29
CA PHE A 211 -10.63 -13.27 -34.58
C PHE A 211 -9.47 -13.18 -33.60
N LEU A 212 -9.26 -14.19 -32.77
CA LEU A 212 -8.18 -14.22 -31.79
C LEU A 212 -6.79 -14.20 -32.46
N LYS A 213 -6.63 -14.93 -33.57
CA LYS A 213 -5.39 -15.00 -34.35
C LYS A 213 -5.04 -13.66 -35.03
N HIS A 214 -6.04 -12.97 -35.54
CA HIS A 214 -5.82 -11.72 -36.29
C HIS A 214 -5.82 -10.47 -35.39
N TYR A 215 -6.62 -10.47 -34.31
CA TYR A 215 -6.84 -9.33 -33.44
C TYR A 215 -6.36 -9.55 -32.00
N TRP A 216 -5.38 -10.46 -31.76
CA TRP A 216 -4.88 -10.75 -30.41
C TRP A 216 -4.41 -9.48 -29.66
N TRP A 217 -3.80 -8.54 -30.39
CA TRP A 217 -3.38 -7.23 -29.82
C TRP A 217 -4.56 -6.36 -29.42
N ALA A 218 -5.66 -6.38 -30.19
CA ALA A 218 -6.88 -5.64 -29.85
C ALA A 218 -7.58 -6.26 -28.64
N VAL A 219 -7.58 -7.60 -28.53
CA VAL A 219 -8.11 -8.32 -27.35
C VAL A 219 -7.26 -8.01 -26.11
N ALA A 220 -5.94 -8.05 -26.22
CA ALA A 220 -5.04 -7.67 -25.13
C ALA A 220 -5.18 -6.19 -24.74
N GLY A 221 -5.25 -5.29 -25.71
CA GLY A 221 -5.48 -3.86 -25.51
C GLY A 221 -6.85 -3.56 -24.90
N GLY A 222 -7.90 -4.23 -25.39
CA GLY A 222 -9.26 -4.12 -24.84
C GLY A 222 -9.34 -4.61 -23.39
N ALA A 223 -8.73 -5.75 -23.09
CA ALA A 223 -8.65 -6.28 -21.72
C ALA A 223 -7.90 -5.30 -20.80
N TRP A 224 -6.76 -4.79 -21.23
CA TRP A 224 -6.00 -3.79 -20.48
C TRP A 224 -6.80 -2.51 -20.27
N PHE A 225 -7.46 -2.00 -21.33
CA PHE A 225 -8.30 -0.80 -21.25
C PHE A 225 -9.49 -0.99 -20.32
N THR A 226 -10.14 -2.16 -20.36
CA THR A 226 -11.25 -2.51 -19.44
C THR A 226 -10.78 -2.51 -17.99
N VAL A 227 -9.65 -3.16 -17.69
CA VAL A 227 -9.07 -3.18 -16.34
C VAL A 227 -8.66 -1.77 -15.88
N TYR A 228 -8.07 -0.98 -16.79
CA TYR A 228 -7.69 0.40 -16.49
C TYR A 228 -8.92 1.28 -16.23
N SER A 229 -9.94 1.19 -17.10
CA SER A 229 -11.19 1.93 -16.98
C SER A 229 -11.95 1.57 -15.70
N LEU A 230 -12.05 0.27 -15.38
CA LEU A 230 -12.66 -0.19 -14.13
C LEU A 230 -11.90 0.33 -12.91
N LYS A 231 -10.55 0.29 -12.92
CA LYS A 231 -9.75 0.86 -11.84
C LYS A 231 -9.91 2.36 -11.70
N LYS A 232 -10.04 3.09 -12.83
CA LYS A 232 -10.26 4.54 -12.83
C LYS A 232 -11.68 4.86 -12.36
N TYR A 233 -12.68 4.11 -12.82
CA TYR A 233 -14.07 4.25 -12.40
C TYR A 233 -14.24 3.93 -10.91
N TYR A 234 -13.58 2.88 -10.41
CA TYR A 234 -13.58 2.51 -9.00
C TYR A 234 -12.94 3.57 -8.09
N LYS A 235 -12.07 4.43 -8.60
CA LYS A 235 -11.50 5.55 -7.83
C LYS A 235 -12.44 6.75 -7.69
N THR A 236 -13.54 6.77 -8.42
CA THR A 236 -14.56 7.82 -8.35
C THR A 236 -15.59 7.43 -7.28
N SER A 237 -15.99 8.37 -6.40
CA SER A 237 -16.92 8.08 -5.30
C SER A 237 -18.23 7.42 -5.76
N ASN A 238 -18.80 7.88 -6.87
CA ASN A 238 -20.01 7.30 -7.46
C ASN A 238 -19.77 5.91 -8.07
N GLY A 239 -18.62 5.72 -8.73
CA GLY A 239 -18.25 4.43 -9.33
C GLY A 239 -18.08 3.34 -8.29
N GLN A 240 -17.49 3.71 -7.18
CA GLN A 240 -17.25 2.87 -6.04
C GLN A 240 -18.57 2.42 -5.39
N LEU A 241 -19.46 3.36 -5.07
CA LEU A 241 -20.79 3.06 -4.53
C LEU A 241 -21.60 2.12 -5.43
N ASN A 242 -21.51 2.28 -6.75
CA ASN A 242 -22.22 1.44 -7.70
C ASN A 242 -21.64 0.02 -7.75
N ILE A 243 -20.31 -0.12 -7.80
CA ILE A 243 -19.65 -1.42 -7.81
C ILE A 243 -19.91 -2.16 -6.49
N ASP A 244 -19.82 -1.47 -5.36
CA ASP A 244 -20.09 -2.06 -4.04
C ASP A 244 -21.55 -2.49 -3.91
N LYS A 245 -22.50 -1.70 -4.42
CA LYS A 245 -23.93 -2.10 -4.47
C LYS A 245 -24.15 -3.35 -5.33
N ILE A 246 -23.50 -3.43 -6.48
CA ILE A 246 -23.59 -4.61 -7.35
C ILE A 246 -22.98 -5.82 -6.64
N LEU A 247 -21.81 -5.68 -6.04
CA LEU A 247 -21.08 -6.74 -5.35
C LEU A 247 -21.88 -7.30 -4.16
N LEU A 248 -22.59 -6.43 -3.42
CA LEU A 248 -23.48 -6.82 -2.32
C LEU A 248 -24.77 -7.51 -2.79
N ARG A 249 -25.15 -7.40 -4.08
CA ARG A 249 -26.32 -8.08 -4.67
C ARG A 249 -25.98 -9.45 -5.23
N VAL A 250 -24.70 -9.75 -5.47
CA VAL A 250 -24.29 -11.06 -6.00
C VAL A 250 -24.61 -12.13 -4.94
N PRO A 251 -25.38 -13.18 -5.30
CA PRO A 251 -25.65 -14.28 -4.38
C PRO A 251 -24.36 -14.94 -3.94
N VAL A 252 -24.27 -15.38 -2.69
CA VAL A 252 -23.10 -15.95 -2.01
C VAL A 252 -22.03 -14.89 -1.64
N LEU A 253 -21.54 -14.07 -2.59
CA LEU A 253 -20.54 -13.05 -2.32
C LEU A 253 -21.08 -11.91 -1.45
N GLY A 254 -22.30 -11.44 -1.74
CA GLY A 254 -22.92 -10.35 -0.98
C GLY A 254 -23.17 -10.73 0.49
N ASP A 255 -23.62 -11.95 0.74
CA ASP A 255 -23.84 -12.45 2.11
C ASP A 255 -22.51 -12.62 2.86
N MET A 256 -21.50 -13.14 2.20
CA MET A 256 -20.15 -13.29 2.76
C MET A 256 -19.52 -11.93 3.09
N LEU A 257 -19.68 -10.93 2.21
CA LEU A 257 -19.18 -9.57 2.45
C LEU A 257 -19.89 -8.90 3.62
N ARG A 258 -21.23 -9.03 3.72
CA ARG A 258 -22.00 -8.50 4.85
C ARG A 258 -21.56 -9.13 6.18
N LYS A 259 -21.47 -10.45 6.25
CA LYS A 259 -21.02 -11.17 7.45
C LYS A 259 -19.59 -10.78 7.82
N SER A 260 -18.69 -10.62 6.83
CA SER A 260 -17.34 -10.16 7.05
C SER A 260 -17.28 -8.71 7.57
N ALA A 261 -18.11 -7.81 7.02
CA ALA A 261 -18.20 -6.43 7.47
C ALA A 261 -18.71 -6.33 8.91
N VAL A 262 -19.81 -7.04 9.23
CA VAL A 262 -20.35 -7.10 10.60
C VAL A 262 -19.34 -7.69 11.57
N SER A 263 -18.66 -8.77 11.21
CA SER A 263 -17.62 -9.38 12.05
C SER A 263 -16.45 -8.42 12.32
N ARG A 264 -15.98 -7.68 11.30
CA ARG A 264 -14.96 -6.66 11.48
C ARG A 264 -15.42 -5.54 12.40
N PHE A 265 -16.63 -5.04 12.18
CA PHE A 265 -17.23 -4.02 13.03
C PHE A 265 -17.28 -4.43 14.50
N THR A 266 -17.91 -5.58 14.78
CA THR A 266 -18.06 -6.07 16.14
C THR A 266 -16.70 -6.28 16.81
N ARG A 267 -15.72 -6.82 16.07
CA ARG A 267 -14.36 -7.03 16.58
C ARG A 267 -13.66 -5.69 16.86
N THR A 268 -13.73 -4.72 15.94
CA THR A 268 -13.11 -3.40 16.10
C THR A 268 -13.75 -2.65 17.25
N LEU A 269 -15.09 -2.61 17.30
CA LEU A 269 -15.83 -1.97 18.37
C LEU A 269 -15.54 -2.64 19.73
N GLY A 270 -15.56 -3.98 19.77
CA GLY A 270 -15.24 -4.72 20.99
C GLY A 270 -13.81 -4.43 21.48
N THR A 271 -12.83 -4.30 20.56
CA THR A 271 -11.46 -3.94 20.92
C THR A 271 -11.38 -2.52 21.48
N LEU A 272 -12.06 -1.56 20.85
CA LEU A 272 -12.09 -0.16 21.30
C LEU A 272 -12.75 -0.02 22.67
N ILE A 273 -13.92 -0.61 22.87
CA ILE A 273 -14.64 -0.57 24.16
C ILE A 273 -13.80 -1.25 25.27
N SER A 274 -13.22 -2.42 24.98
CA SER A 274 -12.38 -3.11 25.96
C SER A 274 -11.07 -2.35 26.27
N SER A 275 -10.70 -1.39 25.44
CA SER A 275 -9.54 -0.51 25.64
C SER A 275 -9.88 0.78 26.38
N GLY A 276 -11.14 0.93 26.87
CA GLY A 276 -11.57 2.10 27.63
C GLY A 276 -11.93 3.32 26.75
N VAL A 277 -11.97 3.15 25.44
CA VAL A 277 -12.43 4.20 24.51
C VAL A 277 -13.94 4.40 24.69
N SER A 278 -14.39 5.66 24.73
CA SER A 278 -15.81 6.01 24.78
C SER A 278 -16.58 5.28 23.66
N ILE A 279 -17.77 4.77 23.98
CA ILE A 279 -18.61 4.07 23.00
C ILE A 279 -18.90 4.95 21.78
N LEU A 280 -19.09 6.25 21.97
CA LEU A 280 -19.36 7.21 20.90
C LEU A 280 -18.15 7.36 19.95
N ASP A 281 -16.95 7.49 20.50
CA ASP A 281 -15.71 7.54 19.70
C ASP A 281 -15.42 6.20 19.03
N GLY A 282 -15.66 5.09 19.74
CA GLY A 282 -15.56 3.74 19.20
C GLY A 282 -16.51 3.49 18.03
N LEU A 283 -17.74 3.99 18.09
CA LEU A 283 -18.70 3.91 16.99
C LEU A 283 -18.27 4.76 15.79
N ALA A 284 -17.81 6.00 16.00
CA ALA A 284 -17.33 6.87 14.95
C ALA A 284 -16.15 6.23 14.18
N VAL A 285 -15.16 5.70 14.90
CA VAL A 285 -14.00 5.01 14.32
C VAL A 285 -14.42 3.71 13.62
N SER A 286 -15.32 2.94 14.22
CA SER A 286 -15.78 1.68 13.62
C SER A 286 -16.63 1.90 12.37
N TYR A 287 -17.41 2.99 12.30
CA TYR A 287 -18.19 3.36 11.13
C TYR A 287 -17.29 3.77 9.94
N THR A 288 -16.27 4.57 10.17
CA THR A 288 -15.30 4.95 9.13
C THR A 288 -14.52 3.74 8.59
N HIS A 289 -14.37 2.69 9.40
CA HIS A 289 -13.74 1.42 8.98
C HIS A 289 -14.68 0.44 8.28
N LEU A 290 -16.00 0.60 8.46
CA LEU A 290 -17.03 -0.21 7.78
C LEU A 290 -17.31 0.23 6.37
N THR A 291 -17.21 1.52 6.09
CA THR A 291 -17.12 1.97 4.73
C THR A 291 -15.85 1.31 4.19
N LEU A 292 -16.02 0.32 3.28
CA LEU A 292 -14.97 -0.31 2.51
C LEU A 292 -13.86 0.74 2.25
N PRO A 293 -12.58 0.41 2.01
CA PRO A 293 -11.48 1.39 1.95
C PRO A 293 -11.66 2.54 0.96
N THR A 294 -12.81 3.10 0.92
CA THR A 294 -13.47 3.91 -0.08
C THR A 294 -13.73 5.34 0.39
N ASN A 295 -13.80 5.61 1.69
CA ASN A 295 -13.89 6.98 2.18
C ASN A 295 -12.53 7.43 2.76
N ARG A 296 -11.57 7.64 1.88
CA ARG A 296 -10.52 8.61 2.08
C ARG A 296 -10.89 9.83 1.25
N GLU A 297 -11.65 10.73 1.85
CA GLU A 297 -11.79 12.15 1.52
C GLU A 297 -13.22 12.61 1.88
N VAL A 298 -13.39 13.08 3.09
CA VAL A 298 -14.09 14.31 3.43
C VAL A 298 -13.24 14.99 4.48
#